data_bace05f1ef953f19284fa19963fb4889
#
_entry.id   bace05f1ef953f19284fa19963fb4889
#
_cell.length_a   1.000
_cell.length_b   1.000
_cell.length_c   1.000
_cell.angle_alpha   90.00
_cell.angle_beta   90.00
_cell.angle_gamma   90.00
#
_symmetry.space_group_name_H-M   'P 1'
#
loop_
_entity.id
_entity.type
_entity.pdbx_description
1 polymer ?
#
loop_
_entity_poly.entity_id
_entity_poly.type
_entity_poly.pdbx_seq_one_letter_code
_entity_poly.pdbx_strand_id
1 'polypeptide(L)'
;CTGHGNGIYLVDAALQSVRNAIFSADARARSYVERWTAAGIGQAVRPKTMQSLWPGQPNALLAWLRDHEPDAYARTRWVLMCKDFVRLRLTGQAAAELTDMSGTSLMDVGTAQYDPDILDRFGIGDAFDKLPPLRRSAEICGEVTPAAAAATGLAPGTPVAGGLFDVDAC
;
A
#
# COMPACT_ATOMS: atom_id res chain seq x y z
N CYS A 1 13.83 1.90 7.26
CA CYS A 1 12.95 2.95 6.68
C CYS A 1 11.72 3.15 7.55
N THR A 2 11.22 4.38 7.61
CA THR A 2 9.90 4.71 8.11
C THR A 2 9.29 5.73 7.15
N GLY A 3 7.97 5.87 7.13
CA GLY A 3 7.27 6.80 6.27
C GLY A 3 5.79 6.87 6.62
N HIS A 4 5.12 7.92 6.14
CA HIS A 4 3.69 8.07 6.37
C HIS A 4 2.91 6.88 5.78
N GLY A 5 1.92 6.41 6.49
CA GLY A 5 1.03 5.39 6.01
C GLY A 5 -0.10 5.93 5.15
N ASN A 6 -0.80 4.99 4.51
CA ASN A 6 -1.86 5.29 3.57
C ASN A 6 -1.40 6.12 2.35
N GLY A 7 -2.34 6.60 1.54
CA GLY A 7 -2.00 6.99 0.19
C GLY A 7 -1.63 5.77 -0.66
N ILE A 8 -1.22 5.97 -1.91
CA ILE A 8 -0.79 4.88 -2.79
C ILE A 8 0.34 5.31 -3.72
N TYR A 9 1.30 4.42 -3.91
CA TYR A 9 2.45 4.51 -4.78
C TYR A 9 2.41 3.34 -5.76
N LEU A 10 2.06 3.61 -7.00
CA LEU A 10 1.79 2.57 -8.00
C LEU A 10 2.98 2.35 -8.91
N VAL A 11 3.37 1.10 -9.09
CA VAL A 11 4.43 0.71 -10.02
C VAL A 11 3.95 -0.37 -10.99
N ASP A 12 4.51 -0.37 -12.19
CA ASP A 12 4.28 -1.36 -13.22
C ASP A 12 5.15 -2.63 -13.04
N ALA A 13 5.08 -3.55 -14.00
CA ALA A 13 5.87 -4.78 -13.98
C ALA A 13 7.38 -4.54 -14.11
N ALA A 14 7.80 -3.39 -14.66
CA ALA A 14 9.19 -2.97 -14.73
C ALA A 14 9.62 -2.15 -13.50
N LEU A 15 8.78 -2.09 -12.45
CA LEU A 15 8.99 -1.35 -11.20
C LEU A 15 9.11 0.17 -11.41
N GLN A 16 8.58 0.68 -12.53
CA GLN A 16 8.52 2.12 -12.79
C GLN A 16 7.20 2.69 -12.28
N SER A 17 7.24 3.94 -11.81
CA SER A 17 6.03 4.63 -11.36
C SER A 17 5.03 4.76 -12.51
N VAL A 18 3.80 4.29 -12.29
CA VAL A 18 2.71 4.38 -13.27
C VAL A 18 2.20 5.81 -13.39
N ARG A 19 2.21 6.53 -12.28
CA ARG A 19 1.76 7.91 -12.12
C ARG A 19 2.39 8.53 -10.86
N ASN A 20 2.18 9.82 -10.64
CA ASN A 20 2.51 10.45 -9.37
C ASN A 20 1.70 9.80 -8.24
N ALA A 21 2.32 9.58 -7.10
CA ALA A 21 1.65 9.03 -5.91
C ALA A 21 0.43 9.88 -5.50
N ILE A 22 -0.53 9.23 -4.87
CA ILE A 22 -1.64 9.92 -4.21
C ILE A 22 -1.34 9.90 -2.71
N PHE A 23 -1.23 11.08 -2.14
CA PHE A 23 -0.91 11.26 -0.73
C PHE A 23 -2.09 10.93 0.19
N SER A 24 -1.84 10.51 1.41
CA SER A 24 -2.86 10.09 2.37
C SER A 24 -3.88 11.19 2.75
N ALA A 25 -3.53 12.47 2.66
CA ALA A 25 -4.47 13.57 2.91
C ALA A 25 -5.39 13.90 1.71
N ASP A 26 -5.29 13.15 0.61
CA ASP A 26 -6.11 13.36 -0.58
C ASP A 26 -7.57 12.95 -0.32
N ALA A 27 -8.50 13.79 -0.74
CA ALA A 27 -9.93 13.59 -0.50
C ALA A 27 -10.72 13.19 -1.75
N ARG A 28 -10.05 12.87 -2.89
CA ARG A 28 -10.73 12.55 -4.16
C ARG A 28 -11.68 11.37 -4.07
N ALA A 29 -11.40 10.39 -3.21
CA ALA A 29 -12.23 9.21 -3.03
C ALA A 29 -13.35 9.38 -1.97
N ARG A 30 -13.68 10.61 -1.55
CA ARG A 30 -14.71 10.88 -0.53
C ARG A 30 -16.06 10.24 -0.86
N SER A 31 -16.51 10.31 -2.10
CA SER A 31 -17.81 9.74 -2.51
C SER A 31 -17.88 8.22 -2.36
N TYR A 32 -16.75 7.52 -2.46
CA TYR A 32 -16.68 6.08 -2.22
C TYR A 32 -16.89 5.77 -0.73
N VAL A 33 -16.20 6.51 0.14
CA VAL A 33 -16.34 6.37 1.59
C VAL A 33 -17.77 6.65 2.05
N GLU A 34 -18.39 7.71 1.52
CA GLU A 34 -19.79 8.06 1.83
C GLU A 34 -20.75 6.93 1.41
N ARG A 35 -20.61 6.39 0.19
CA ARG A 35 -21.43 5.26 -0.28
C ARG A 35 -21.23 4.01 0.58
N TRP A 36 -20.00 3.64 0.90
CA TRP A 36 -19.69 2.48 1.73
C TRP A 36 -20.18 2.63 3.17
N THR A 37 -20.12 3.84 3.69
CA THR A 37 -20.66 4.16 5.03
C THR A 37 -22.19 4.01 5.04
N ALA A 38 -22.88 4.59 4.05
CA ALA A 38 -24.32 4.47 3.92
C ALA A 38 -24.78 3.02 3.71
N ALA A 39 -23.99 2.20 3.01
CA ALA A 39 -24.25 0.78 2.80
C ALA A 39 -23.84 -0.12 3.98
N GLY A 40 -23.27 0.42 5.07
CA GLY A 40 -22.83 -0.35 6.24
C GLY A 40 -21.56 -1.18 6.00
N ILE A 41 -20.87 -1.02 4.87
CA ILE A 41 -19.67 -1.82 4.52
C ILE A 41 -18.56 -1.58 5.54
N GLY A 42 -18.30 -0.33 5.93
CA GLY A 42 -17.30 0.00 6.94
C GLY A 42 -17.51 -0.74 8.26
N GLN A 43 -18.76 -0.84 8.71
CA GLN A 43 -19.10 -1.58 9.93
C GLN A 43 -18.90 -3.10 9.75
N ALA A 44 -19.25 -3.63 8.58
CA ALA A 44 -19.12 -5.06 8.28
C ALA A 44 -17.66 -5.53 8.22
N VAL A 45 -16.72 -4.70 7.72
CA VAL A 45 -15.30 -5.08 7.62
C VAL A 45 -14.49 -4.71 8.87
N ARG A 46 -14.98 -3.80 9.71
CA ARG A 46 -14.25 -3.30 10.88
C ARG A 46 -13.77 -4.37 11.86
N PRO A 47 -14.50 -5.48 12.12
CA PRO A 47 -13.97 -6.55 12.97
C PRO A 47 -12.67 -7.18 12.50
N LYS A 48 -12.42 -7.17 11.18
CA LYS A 48 -11.19 -7.66 10.56
C LYS A 48 -10.14 -6.56 10.40
N THR A 49 -10.55 -5.39 9.93
CA THR A 49 -9.61 -4.30 9.57
C THR A 49 -9.20 -3.43 10.75
N MET A 50 -10.01 -3.38 11.81
CA MET A 50 -9.88 -2.46 12.96
C MET A 50 -9.80 -0.97 12.56
N GLN A 51 -10.17 -0.63 11.32
CA GLN A 51 -10.08 0.72 10.77
C GLN A 51 -11.46 1.38 10.60
N SER A 52 -11.47 2.70 10.66
CA SER A 52 -12.56 3.53 10.14
C SER A 52 -12.23 3.96 8.72
N LEU A 53 -13.25 4.10 7.88
CA LEU A 53 -13.03 4.50 6.47
C LEU A 53 -12.77 5.99 6.34
N TRP A 54 -11.84 6.36 5.48
CA TRP A 54 -11.57 7.74 5.11
C TRP A 54 -10.95 7.82 3.69
N PRO A 55 -11.05 8.98 2.99
CA PRO A 55 -10.79 9.06 1.55
C PRO A 55 -9.35 8.76 1.11
N GLY A 56 -8.37 9.00 1.97
CA GLY A 56 -6.96 8.78 1.66
C GLY A 56 -6.46 7.35 1.91
N GLN A 57 -7.35 6.43 2.31
CA GLN A 57 -6.99 5.02 2.45
C GLN A 57 -6.82 4.33 1.09
N PRO A 58 -5.92 3.36 0.98
CA PRO A 58 -5.68 2.61 -0.25
C PRO A 58 -6.92 1.95 -0.86
N ASN A 59 -7.82 1.38 -0.07
CA ASN A 59 -9.07 0.81 -0.57
C ASN A 59 -9.92 1.84 -1.32
N ALA A 60 -10.08 3.06 -0.77
CA ALA A 60 -10.86 4.12 -1.39
C ALA A 60 -10.17 4.69 -2.64
N LEU A 61 -8.86 4.88 -2.56
CA LEU A 61 -8.06 5.38 -3.68
C LEU A 61 -8.01 4.38 -4.85
N LEU A 62 -7.94 3.08 -4.58
CA LEU A 62 -7.97 2.03 -5.61
C LEU A 62 -9.31 1.99 -6.33
N ALA A 63 -10.43 2.10 -5.60
CA ALA A 63 -11.75 2.18 -6.20
C ALA A 63 -11.89 3.43 -7.10
N TRP A 64 -11.38 4.57 -6.60
CA TRP A 64 -11.37 5.80 -7.38
C TRP A 64 -10.52 5.67 -8.65
N LEU A 65 -9.31 5.13 -8.54
CA LEU A 65 -8.40 4.94 -9.67
C LEU A 65 -8.98 4.03 -10.76
N ARG A 66 -9.58 2.91 -10.36
CA ARG A 66 -10.19 1.98 -11.31
C ARG A 66 -11.26 2.67 -12.17
N ASP A 67 -12.05 3.55 -11.56
CA ASP A 67 -13.18 4.18 -12.24
C ASP A 67 -12.78 5.47 -13.00
N HIS A 68 -11.71 6.19 -12.57
CA HIS A 68 -11.33 7.49 -13.14
C HIS A 68 -10.01 7.48 -13.91
N GLU A 69 -9.11 6.53 -13.62
CA GLU A 69 -7.83 6.37 -14.31
C GLU A 69 -7.59 4.89 -14.67
N PRO A 70 -8.50 4.26 -15.45
CA PRO A 70 -8.46 2.83 -15.72
C PRO A 70 -7.14 2.36 -16.38
N ASP A 71 -6.53 3.17 -17.23
CA ASP A 71 -5.25 2.84 -17.87
C ASP A 71 -4.11 2.78 -16.85
N ALA A 72 -4.07 3.70 -15.89
CA ALA A 72 -3.09 3.67 -14.82
C ALA A 72 -3.33 2.47 -13.90
N TYR A 73 -4.59 2.21 -13.55
CA TYR A 73 -4.98 1.06 -12.75
C TYR A 73 -4.60 -0.27 -13.43
N ALA A 74 -4.88 -0.42 -14.74
CA ALA A 74 -4.56 -1.63 -15.50
C ALA A 74 -3.05 -1.89 -15.59
N ARG A 75 -2.22 -0.85 -15.79
CA ARG A 75 -0.75 -0.96 -15.84
C ARG A 75 -0.12 -1.25 -14.48
N THR A 76 -0.84 -1.00 -13.38
CA THR A 76 -0.31 -1.23 -12.04
C THR A 76 -0.08 -2.70 -11.78
N ARG A 77 1.18 -3.06 -11.47
CA ARG A 77 1.56 -4.38 -10.98
C ARG A 77 1.56 -4.44 -9.45
N TRP A 78 2.08 -3.39 -8.78
CA TRP A 78 2.16 -3.35 -7.33
C TRP A 78 1.63 -2.04 -6.76
N VAL A 79 0.85 -2.17 -5.70
CA VAL A 79 0.35 -1.08 -4.85
C VAL A 79 1.22 -1.02 -3.60
N LEU A 80 1.95 0.08 -3.42
CA LEU A 80 2.92 0.26 -2.35
C LEU A 80 2.51 1.43 -1.45
N MET A 81 2.97 1.40 -0.20
CA MET A 81 2.98 2.56 0.68
C MET A 81 4.27 3.36 0.51
N CYS A 82 4.35 4.54 1.12
CA CYS A 82 5.48 5.45 0.97
C CYS A 82 6.85 4.79 1.23
N LYS A 83 7.03 4.20 2.41
CA LYS A 83 8.30 3.56 2.77
C LYS A 83 8.59 2.31 1.94
N ASP A 84 7.54 1.59 1.54
CA ASP A 84 7.69 0.40 0.69
C ASP A 84 8.17 0.78 -0.70
N PHE A 85 7.69 1.92 -1.23
CA PHE A 85 8.21 2.47 -2.47
C PHE A 85 9.67 2.91 -2.35
N VAL A 86 10.06 3.58 -1.26
CA VAL A 86 11.47 3.92 -1.00
C VAL A 86 12.32 2.66 -0.92
N ARG A 87 11.87 1.65 -0.17
CA ARG A 87 12.55 0.35 -0.07
C ARG A 87 12.70 -0.33 -1.43
N LEU A 88 11.64 -0.32 -2.25
CA LEU A 88 11.70 -0.81 -3.63
C LEU A 88 12.80 -0.11 -4.43
N ARG A 89 12.92 1.23 -4.33
CA ARG A 89 13.97 2.00 -5.03
C ARG A 89 15.36 1.66 -4.55
N LEU A 90 15.53 1.29 -3.29
CA LEU A 90 16.81 0.88 -2.72
C LEU A 90 17.21 -0.54 -3.13
N THR A 91 16.25 -1.47 -3.17
CA THR A 91 16.51 -2.91 -3.24
C THR A 91 16.13 -3.56 -4.57
N GLY A 92 15.26 -2.93 -5.37
CA GLY A 92 14.64 -3.56 -6.53
C GLY A 92 13.59 -4.64 -6.17
N GLN A 93 13.21 -4.79 -4.89
CA GLN A 93 12.28 -5.81 -4.41
C GLN A 93 10.94 -5.19 -4.00
N ALA A 94 9.86 -5.65 -4.64
CA ALA A 94 8.50 -5.25 -4.25
C ALA A 94 8.04 -6.08 -3.06
N ALA A 95 7.71 -5.41 -1.97
CA ALA A 95 7.12 -6.00 -0.78
C ALA A 95 6.30 -4.92 -0.05
N ALA A 96 5.36 -5.33 0.79
CA ALA A 96 4.63 -4.47 1.72
C ALA A 96 4.93 -4.88 3.15
N GLU A 97 4.94 -3.91 4.06
CA GLU A 97 5.23 -4.20 5.45
C GLU A 97 3.93 -4.18 6.29
N LEU A 98 3.84 -5.11 7.24
CA LEU A 98 2.61 -5.42 7.98
C LEU A 98 2.02 -4.24 8.74
N THR A 99 2.83 -3.42 9.43
CA THR A 99 2.30 -2.30 10.23
C THR A 99 1.64 -1.25 9.34
N ASP A 100 2.25 -0.93 8.20
CA ASP A 100 1.71 0.00 7.22
C ASP A 100 0.42 -0.55 6.58
N MET A 101 0.44 -1.83 6.20
CA MET A 101 -0.72 -2.45 5.57
C MET A 101 -1.90 -2.61 6.53
N SER A 102 -1.67 -2.68 7.84
CA SER A 102 -2.75 -2.75 8.85
C SER A 102 -3.67 -1.51 8.83
N GLY A 103 -3.15 -0.36 8.41
CA GLY A 103 -3.91 0.89 8.28
C GLY A 103 -4.75 1.02 7.01
N THR A 104 -4.59 0.11 6.04
CA THR A 104 -5.10 0.28 4.66
C THR A 104 -6.53 -0.19 4.42
N SER A 105 -7.12 -0.91 5.35
CA SER A 105 -8.39 -1.65 5.17
C SER A 105 -8.36 -2.69 4.03
N LEU A 106 -7.19 -3.29 3.74
CA LEU A 106 -7.02 -4.33 2.72
C LEU A 106 -6.67 -5.70 3.32
N MET A 107 -6.41 -5.77 4.64
CA MET A 107 -6.03 -7.00 5.31
C MET A 107 -6.88 -7.26 6.56
N ASP A 108 -6.94 -8.53 6.94
CA ASP A 108 -7.39 -8.96 8.26
C ASP A 108 -6.21 -8.82 9.23
N VAL A 109 -6.32 -7.89 10.17
CA VAL A 109 -5.27 -7.60 11.16
C VAL A 109 -5.08 -8.77 12.12
N GLY A 110 -6.15 -9.54 12.41
CA GLY A 110 -6.10 -10.70 13.30
C GLY A 110 -5.25 -11.85 12.72
N THR A 111 -5.32 -12.05 11.41
CA THR A 111 -4.53 -13.09 10.70
C THR A 111 -3.22 -12.56 10.13
N ALA A 112 -3.05 -11.23 10.08
CA ALA A 112 -1.94 -10.55 9.41
C ALA A 112 -1.79 -10.95 7.93
N GLN A 113 -2.92 -11.10 7.21
CA GLN A 113 -2.97 -11.49 5.80
C GLN A 113 -3.94 -10.57 5.04
N TYR A 114 -3.71 -10.41 3.73
CA TYR A 114 -4.72 -9.85 2.85
C TYR A 114 -5.96 -10.72 2.84
N ASP A 115 -7.13 -10.11 2.80
CA ASP A 115 -8.40 -10.82 2.82
C ASP A 115 -9.22 -10.45 1.58
N PRO A 116 -9.40 -11.38 0.62
CA PRO A 116 -10.17 -11.12 -0.60
C PRO A 116 -11.62 -10.73 -0.31
N ASP A 117 -12.25 -11.26 0.76
CA ASP A 117 -13.62 -10.87 1.13
C ASP A 117 -13.72 -9.38 1.48
N ILE A 118 -12.69 -8.81 2.10
CA ILE A 118 -12.64 -7.38 2.38
C ILE A 118 -12.59 -6.58 1.08
N LEU A 119 -11.72 -6.96 0.14
CA LEU A 119 -11.60 -6.29 -1.14
C LEU A 119 -12.90 -6.38 -1.96
N ASP A 120 -13.55 -7.55 -1.96
CA ASP A 120 -14.81 -7.77 -2.66
C ASP A 120 -15.93 -6.89 -2.10
N ARG A 121 -16.01 -6.71 -0.78
CA ARG A 121 -16.99 -5.80 -0.15
C ARG A 121 -16.81 -4.35 -0.57
N PHE A 122 -15.57 -3.92 -0.83
CA PHE A 122 -15.28 -2.60 -1.40
C PHE A 122 -15.45 -2.54 -2.92
N GLY A 123 -15.75 -3.68 -3.57
CA GLY A 123 -15.88 -3.81 -5.01
C GLY A 123 -14.55 -3.69 -5.76
N ILE A 124 -13.44 -3.99 -5.12
CA ILE A 124 -12.08 -3.94 -5.66
C ILE A 124 -11.37 -5.30 -5.58
N GLY A 125 -12.11 -6.40 -5.67
CA GLY A 125 -11.55 -7.76 -5.59
C GLY A 125 -10.42 -8.01 -6.60
N ASP A 126 -10.49 -7.40 -7.77
CA ASP A 126 -9.45 -7.44 -8.81
C ASP A 126 -8.13 -6.76 -8.42
N ALA A 127 -8.11 -5.95 -7.35
CA ALA A 127 -6.88 -5.37 -6.80
C ALA A 127 -6.06 -6.38 -5.98
N PHE A 128 -6.61 -7.55 -5.63
CA PHE A 128 -5.91 -8.55 -4.82
C PHE A 128 -4.56 -8.96 -5.44
N ASP A 129 -4.54 -9.21 -6.74
CA ASP A 129 -3.32 -9.59 -7.46
C ASP A 129 -2.29 -8.47 -7.61
N LYS A 130 -2.67 -7.23 -7.26
CA LYS A 130 -1.78 -6.06 -7.26
C LYS A 130 -1.14 -5.80 -5.89
N LEU A 131 -1.49 -6.58 -4.87
CA LEU A 131 -0.92 -6.44 -3.53
C LEU A 131 0.41 -7.20 -3.44
N PRO A 132 1.51 -6.53 -3.01
CA PRO A 132 2.82 -7.16 -2.95
C PRO A 132 2.91 -8.13 -1.75
N PRO A 133 3.88 -9.07 -1.75
CA PRO A 133 4.08 -9.97 -0.62
C PRO A 133 4.29 -9.21 0.69
N LEU A 134 3.64 -9.69 1.77
CA LEU A 134 3.77 -9.12 3.11
C LEU A 134 5.10 -9.52 3.75
N ARG A 135 5.68 -8.57 4.50
CA ARG A 135 6.92 -8.72 5.27
C ARG A 135 6.75 -8.17 6.67
N ARG A 136 7.50 -8.71 7.63
CA ARG A 136 7.57 -8.17 8.99
C ARG A 136 8.56 -7.00 9.04
N SER A 137 8.37 -6.12 10.01
CA SER A 137 9.18 -4.89 10.17
C SER A 137 10.69 -5.13 10.25
N ALA A 138 11.12 -6.17 10.97
CA ALA A 138 12.53 -6.52 11.14
C ALA A 138 13.06 -7.50 10.06
N GLU A 139 12.21 -7.99 9.17
CA GLU A 139 12.61 -8.91 8.12
C GLU A 139 13.43 -8.19 7.05
N ILE A 140 14.57 -8.79 6.63
CA ILE A 140 15.37 -8.24 5.54
C ILE A 140 14.62 -8.44 4.22
N CYS A 141 14.35 -7.33 3.54
CA CYS A 141 13.58 -7.28 2.30
C CYS A 141 14.45 -7.09 1.05
N GLY A 142 15.75 -7.21 1.19
CA GLY A 142 16.74 -7.05 0.14
C GLY A 142 17.94 -6.25 0.60
N GLU A 143 18.80 -5.90 -0.34
CA GLU A 143 20.03 -5.15 -0.09
C GLU A 143 20.10 -3.92 -1.01
N VAL A 144 20.83 -2.90 -0.59
CA VAL A 144 21.06 -1.71 -1.41
C VAL A 144 21.77 -2.12 -2.70
N THR A 145 21.12 -1.87 -3.85
CA THR A 145 21.71 -2.17 -5.17
C THR A 145 22.83 -1.21 -5.51
N PRO A 146 23.75 -1.56 -6.43
CA PRO A 146 24.80 -0.65 -6.90
C PRO A 146 24.24 0.67 -7.45
N ALA A 147 23.11 0.61 -8.16
CA ALA A 147 22.45 1.80 -8.70
C ALA A 147 21.91 2.72 -7.58
N ALA A 148 21.27 2.13 -6.57
CA ALA A 148 20.79 2.88 -5.41
C ALA A 148 21.96 3.45 -4.58
N ALA A 149 23.05 2.69 -4.41
CA ALA A 149 24.27 3.14 -3.76
C ALA A 149 24.86 4.39 -4.45
N ALA A 150 24.96 4.37 -5.76
CA ALA A 150 25.46 5.50 -6.55
C ALA A 150 24.57 6.76 -6.40
N ALA A 151 23.25 6.58 -6.28
CA ALA A 151 22.30 7.67 -6.16
C ALA A 151 22.19 8.25 -4.73
N THR A 152 22.50 7.46 -3.70
CA THR A 152 22.22 7.82 -2.29
C THR A 152 23.47 7.99 -1.44
N GLY A 153 24.62 7.46 -1.87
CA GLY A 153 25.84 7.38 -1.07
C GLY A 153 25.85 6.25 -0.04
N LEU A 154 24.82 5.41 0.02
CA LEU A 154 24.79 4.21 0.86
C LEU A 154 25.77 3.15 0.32
N ALA A 155 26.30 2.31 1.21
CA ALA A 155 27.16 1.21 0.78
C ALA A 155 26.33 0.14 0.03
N PRO A 156 26.75 -0.34 -1.16
CA PRO A 156 26.08 -1.45 -1.82
C PRO A 156 26.12 -2.72 -0.97
N GLY A 157 25.06 -3.52 -1.02
CA GLY A 157 24.93 -4.72 -0.18
C GLY A 157 24.47 -4.44 1.26
N THR A 158 24.22 -3.18 1.64
CA THR A 158 23.64 -2.87 2.96
C THR A 158 22.24 -3.50 3.07
N PRO A 159 21.98 -4.35 4.10
CA PRO A 159 20.67 -4.95 4.31
C PRO A 159 19.59 -3.90 4.56
N VAL A 160 18.41 -4.08 3.94
CA VAL A 160 17.26 -3.18 4.10
C VAL A 160 16.10 -3.95 4.71
N ALA A 161 15.75 -3.59 5.95
CA ALA A 161 14.61 -4.19 6.65
C ALA A 161 13.26 -3.65 6.17
N GLY A 162 12.17 -4.34 6.53
CA GLY A 162 10.79 -3.95 6.23
C GLY A 162 10.45 -2.52 6.66
N GLY A 163 10.95 -2.13 7.83
CA GLY A 163 10.68 -0.81 8.41
C GLY A 163 9.38 -0.77 9.20
N LEU A 164 8.95 0.41 9.62
CA LEU A 164 7.75 0.62 10.41
C LEU A 164 6.90 1.75 9.81
N PHE A 165 5.60 1.67 10.00
CA PHE A 165 4.71 2.82 9.83
C PHE A 165 5.17 3.96 10.77
N ASP A 166 5.05 5.22 10.36
CA ASP A 166 5.61 6.34 11.13
C ASP A 166 5.01 6.46 12.53
N VAL A 167 3.73 6.20 12.71
CA VAL A 167 3.07 6.23 14.02
C VAL A 167 3.52 5.10 14.95
N ASP A 168 4.00 3.99 14.41
CA ASP A 168 4.53 2.86 15.18
C ASP A 168 6.04 3.03 15.49
N ALA A 169 6.68 3.99 14.82
CA ALA A 169 8.10 4.28 14.98
C ALA A 169 8.39 5.41 15.96
N CYS A 170 7.35 6.05 16.55
CA CYS A 170 7.47 7.18 17.49
C CYS A 170 7.62 6.75 18.94
#